data_f8791bd6eb432b9a64d41070c5651c66
#
_entry.id   f8791bd6eb432b9a64d41070c5651c66
#
_cell.length_a   1.000
_cell.length_b   1.000
_cell.length_c   1.000
_cell.angle_alpha   90.00
_cell.angle_beta   90.00
_cell.angle_gamma   90.00
#
_symmetry.space_group_name_H-M   'P 1'
#
loop_
_entity.id
_entity.type
_entity.pdbx_description
1 polymer ?
#
loop_
_entity_poly.entity_id
_entity_poly.type
_entity_poly.pdbx_seq_one_letter_code
_entity_poly.pdbx_strand_id
1 'polypeptide(L)'
;MGVRQNQPLISVIVPVYNVGGFLDRCVESIIAQTYSRIEILLVDDGSTDGSSVKCDSWADKDDRISVIHKVNGGLSDARNAGLDVCLGEYIAFVDSDDYVDPRFIEGMFDALSRHSSTLSVCDVVREDESGNALRKSRKARPRERVMSGRQCLGLTYVDPNAVTAWSKLYHRSLWEGLRFPKGRLHEDEFVFHEIMYQCDRVVVMADELYHYVQHQGSIMHARYNVRYLDRIDAWLQRLDAFVEHGEGGGLIVPLIQMILDDLALSAQLDWRDPENRNAVVSRVVGLHDLADAVRDAIPDEIWKHIVLLCVNPEWTVKAIYWRRRVVEKCKVLLNRIG
;
A
#
# COMPACT_ATOMS: atom_id res chain seq x y z
N MET A 1 21.89 19.46 24.24
CA MET A 1 21.58 18.66 23.05
C MET A 1 21.96 19.52 21.85
N GLY A 2 23.03 19.18 21.13
CA GLY A 2 23.47 19.96 19.97
C GLY A 2 22.51 19.70 18.81
N VAL A 3 21.92 20.76 18.27
CA VAL A 3 21.21 20.70 16.97
C VAL A 3 22.22 20.17 15.96
N ARG A 4 21.92 19.01 15.34
CA ARG A 4 22.73 18.48 14.23
C ARG A 4 22.60 19.49 13.09
N GLN A 5 23.62 20.32 12.86
CA GLN A 5 23.62 21.48 11.96
C GLN A 5 23.40 21.14 10.47
N ASN A 6 23.11 19.89 10.12
CA ASN A 6 22.95 19.46 8.72
C ASN A 6 21.91 18.33 8.55
N GLN A 7 20.78 18.43 9.24
CA GLN A 7 19.67 17.48 9.01
C GLN A 7 18.99 17.81 7.67
N PRO A 8 18.70 16.83 6.78
CA PRO A 8 17.95 17.09 5.56
C PRO A 8 16.50 17.49 5.86
N LEU A 9 15.88 18.24 4.97
CA LEU A 9 14.43 18.50 5.03
C LEU A 9 13.68 17.21 4.71
N ILE A 10 12.63 16.93 5.46
CA ILE A 10 11.73 15.79 5.22
C ILE A 10 10.33 16.32 4.96
N SER A 11 9.73 15.94 3.83
CA SER A 11 8.35 16.28 3.49
C SER A 11 7.40 15.19 3.99
N VAL A 12 6.41 15.59 4.78
CA VAL A 12 5.31 14.71 5.19
C VAL A 12 4.08 15.08 4.38
N ILE A 13 3.66 14.20 3.48
CA ILE A 13 2.51 14.40 2.60
C ILE A 13 1.29 13.72 3.22
N VAL A 14 0.24 14.49 3.46
CA VAL A 14 -1.00 14.04 4.09
C VAL A 14 -2.17 14.28 3.13
N PRO A 15 -2.66 13.26 2.42
CA PRO A 15 -3.87 13.39 1.61
C PRO A 15 -5.08 13.50 2.53
N VAL A 16 -5.96 14.48 2.27
CA VAL A 16 -7.13 14.78 3.10
C VAL A 16 -8.38 14.73 2.24
N TYR A 17 -9.35 13.89 2.63
CA TYR A 17 -10.68 13.87 2.01
C TYR A 17 -11.75 13.36 2.98
N ASN A 18 -12.61 14.26 3.46
CA ASN A 18 -13.74 13.96 4.35
C ASN A 18 -13.33 13.14 5.60
N VAL A 19 -12.33 13.62 6.33
CA VAL A 19 -11.75 13.01 7.54
C VAL A 19 -11.77 13.94 8.76
N GLY A 20 -12.73 14.87 8.81
CA GLY A 20 -12.77 15.91 9.84
C GLY A 20 -12.77 15.41 11.28
N GLY A 21 -13.18 14.17 11.55
CA GLY A 21 -13.11 13.54 12.87
C GLY A 21 -11.71 13.06 13.28
N PHE A 22 -10.80 12.84 12.33
CA PHE A 22 -9.48 12.23 12.56
C PHE A 22 -8.32 13.19 12.34
N LEU A 23 -8.51 14.20 11.46
CA LEU A 23 -7.46 15.10 10.98
C LEU A 23 -6.66 15.77 12.09
N ASP A 24 -7.31 16.22 13.17
CA ASP A 24 -6.63 16.92 14.26
C ASP A 24 -5.58 16.03 14.92
N ARG A 25 -5.93 14.76 15.26
CA ARG A 25 -4.99 13.79 15.83
C ARG A 25 -3.84 13.48 14.89
N CYS A 26 -4.11 13.32 13.60
CA CYS A 26 -3.09 13.10 12.58
C CYS A 26 -2.08 14.25 12.58
N VAL A 27 -2.54 15.49 12.40
CA VAL A 27 -1.69 16.68 12.29
C VAL A 27 -0.91 16.92 13.59
N GLU A 28 -1.55 16.80 14.76
CA GLU A 28 -0.90 16.93 16.08
C GLU A 28 0.26 15.93 16.23
N SER A 29 0.08 14.69 15.79
CA SER A 29 1.13 13.66 15.85
C SER A 29 2.34 13.97 14.96
N ILE A 30 2.11 14.62 13.82
CA ILE A 30 3.17 15.05 12.90
C ILE A 30 3.88 16.32 13.44
N ILE A 31 3.16 17.27 14.01
CA ILE A 31 3.74 18.46 14.64
C ILE A 31 4.64 18.08 15.83
N ALA A 32 4.25 17.04 16.58
CA ALA A 32 4.97 16.54 17.75
C ALA A 32 6.20 15.69 17.43
N GLN A 33 6.62 15.56 16.18
CA GLN A 33 7.80 14.77 15.81
C GLN A 33 9.09 15.32 16.46
N THR A 34 9.92 14.41 16.95
CA THR A 34 11.26 14.75 17.53
C THR A 34 12.24 15.26 16.50
N TYR A 35 12.03 14.91 15.24
CA TYR A 35 12.76 15.46 14.10
C TYR A 35 12.14 16.80 13.67
N SER A 36 12.85 17.90 13.85
CA SER A 36 12.30 19.25 13.73
C SER A 36 12.28 19.81 12.30
N ARG A 37 13.18 19.34 11.41
CA ARG A 37 13.30 19.90 10.06
C ARG A 37 12.37 19.19 9.08
N ILE A 38 11.07 19.40 9.27
CA ILE A 38 10.02 18.85 8.42
C ILE A 38 9.21 19.98 7.76
N GLU A 39 8.67 19.71 6.58
CA GLU A 39 7.52 20.41 6.02
C GLU A 39 6.33 19.45 6.00
N ILE A 40 5.13 19.98 6.20
CA ILE A 40 3.89 19.20 6.25
C ILE A 40 2.97 19.72 5.13
N LEU A 41 2.64 18.84 4.20
CA LEU A 41 1.79 19.17 3.05
C LEU A 41 0.42 18.53 3.24
N LEU A 42 -0.57 19.31 3.68
CA LEU A 42 -1.97 18.89 3.76
C LEU A 42 -2.59 19.06 2.37
N VAL A 43 -2.92 17.97 1.70
CA VAL A 43 -3.50 18.00 0.36
C VAL A 43 -4.99 17.71 0.46
N ASP A 44 -5.80 18.78 0.52
CA ASP A 44 -7.25 18.68 0.55
C ASP A 44 -7.80 18.38 -0.85
N ASP A 45 -8.26 17.16 -1.03
CA ASP A 45 -8.81 16.63 -2.28
C ASP A 45 -10.31 16.97 -2.44
N GLY A 46 -10.68 18.20 -2.14
CA GLY A 46 -12.04 18.71 -2.31
C GLY A 46 -13.01 18.23 -1.23
N SER A 47 -12.60 18.27 0.04
CA SER A 47 -13.44 17.88 1.18
C SER A 47 -14.69 18.74 1.33
N THR A 48 -15.78 18.13 1.80
CA THR A 48 -17.10 18.77 2.01
C THR A 48 -17.62 18.69 3.44
N ASP A 49 -16.85 18.04 4.35
CA ASP A 49 -17.24 17.78 5.75
C ASP A 49 -16.61 18.76 6.77
N GLY A 50 -15.93 19.82 6.31
CA GLY A 50 -15.20 20.77 7.14
C GLY A 50 -13.70 20.45 7.28
N SER A 51 -13.19 19.36 6.73
CA SER A 51 -11.74 19.04 6.72
C SER A 51 -10.91 20.15 6.06
N SER A 52 -11.42 20.76 4.97
CA SER A 52 -10.78 21.89 4.28
C SER A 52 -10.48 23.07 5.22
N VAL A 53 -11.50 23.51 5.98
CA VAL A 53 -11.35 24.61 6.96
C VAL A 53 -10.38 24.24 8.09
N LYS A 54 -10.35 22.98 8.50
CA LYS A 54 -9.36 22.50 9.48
C LYS A 54 -7.94 22.56 8.94
N CYS A 55 -7.71 22.19 7.67
CA CYS A 55 -6.40 22.32 7.03
C CYS A 55 -5.87 23.76 7.12
N ASP A 56 -6.70 24.75 6.74
CA ASP A 56 -6.33 26.17 6.83
C ASP A 56 -6.03 26.60 8.27
N SER A 57 -6.89 26.17 9.21
CA SER A 57 -6.69 26.45 10.63
C SER A 57 -5.40 25.87 11.20
N TRP A 58 -4.91 24.77 10.66
CA TRP A 58 -3.62 24.18 11.05
C TRP A 58 -2.45 24.94 10.42
N ALA A 59 -2.55 25.37 9.17
CA ALA A 59 -1.53 26.20 8.52
C ALA A 59 -1.35 27.55 9.23
N ASP A 60 -2.43 28.13 9.76
CA ASP A 60 -2.38 29.37 10.56
C ASP A 60 -1.66 29.17 11.92
N LYS A 61 -1.53 27.94 12.41
CA LYS A 61 -0.94 27.64 13.73
C LYS A 61 0.52 27.19 13.66
N ASP A 62 0.99 26.66 12.55
CA ASP A 62 2.35 26.11 12.41
C ASP A 62 2.91 26.42 11.02
N ASP A 63 3.94 27.24 10.96
CA ASP A 63 4.60 27.70 9.72
C ASP A 63 5.21 26.55 8.87
N ARG A 64 5.31 25.35 9.42
CA ARG A 64 5.79 24.16 8.68
C ARG A 64 4.69 23.54 7.82
N ILE A 65 3.43 23.94 8.00
CA ILE A 65 2.28 23.40 7.30
C ILE A 65 1.96 24.28 6.09
N SER A 66 1.79 23.61 4.95
CA SER A 66 1.23 24.21 3.73
C SER A 66 0.02 23.41 3.28
N VAL A 67 -1.01 24.10 2.79
CA VAL A 67 -2.25 23.48 2.31
C VAL A 67 -2.33 23.58 0.79
N ILE A 68 -2.75 22.48 0.17
CA ILE A 68 -3.05 22.42 -1.27
C ILE A 68 -4.53 22.04 -1.40
N HIS A 69 -5.37 23.00 -1.80
CA HIS A 69 -6.75 22.72 -2.14
C HIS A 69 -6.89 22.36 -3.62
N LYS A 70 -7.57 21.27 -3.91
CA LYS A 70 -7.83 20.84 -5.28
C LYS A 70 -9.22 20.25 -5.46
N VAL A 71 -9.68 20.16 -6.69
CA VAL A 71 -10.89 19.39 -7.03
C VAL A 71 -10.60 17.92 -6.78
N ASN A 72 -11.60 17.19 -6.24
CA ASN A 72 -11.45 15.77 -5.93
C ASN A 72 -10.99 14.98 -7.17
N GLY A 73 -9.86 14.32 -7.02
CA GLY A 73 -9.22 13.46 -8.02
C GLY A 73 -8.85 12.09 -7.46
N GLY A 74 -9.14 11.85 -6.17
CA GLY A 74 -8.83 10.62 -5.44
C GLY A 74 -7.43 10.57 -4.85
N LEU A 75 -7.19 9.55 -4.04
CA LEU A 75 -5.99 9.40 -3.20
C LEU A 75 -4.67 9.50 -3.99
N SER A 76 -4.58 8.84 -5.15
CA SER A 76 -3.43 8.95 -6.06
C SER A 76 -3.13 10.40 -6.46
N ASP A 77 -4.18 11.14 -6.83
CA ASP A 77 -4.04 12.52 -7.31
C ASP A 77 -3.65 13.47 -6.17
N ALA A 78 -4.15 13.23 -4.97
CA ALA A 78 -3.77 13.98 -3.77
C ALA A 78 -2.28 13.73 -3.40
N ARG A 79 -1.84 12.47 -3.34
CA ARG A 79 -0.42 12.16 -3.08
C ARG A 79 0.51 12.72 -4.15
N ASN A 80 0.12 12.63 -5.44
CA ASN A 80 0.89 13.20 -6.54
C ASN A 80 1.01 14.72 -6.44
N ALA A 81 -0.07 15.43 -6.09
CA ALA A 81 -0.02 16.88 -5.90
C ALA A 81 0.97 17.28 -4.79
N GLY A 82 1.05 16.50 -3.71
CA GLY A 82 2.07 16.69 -2.68
C GLY A 82 3.49 16.39 -3.20
N LEU A 83 3.68 15.31 -3.98
CA LEU A 83 4.98 14.97 -4.60
C LEU A 83 5.48 16.05 -5.57
N ASP A 84 4.58 16.73 -6.27
CA ASP A 84 4.93 17.74 -7.28
C ASP A 84 5.49 19.02 -6.65
N VAL A 85 5.16 19.32 -5.39
CA VAL A 85 5.56 20.56 -4.71
C VAL A 85 6.50 20.35 -3.51
N CYS A 86 6.66 19.13 -3.03
CA CYS A 86 7.50 18.84 -1.87
C CYS A 86 8.95 19.24 -2.11
N LEU A 87 9.61 19.75 -1.07
CA LEU A 87 10.99 20.26 -1.13
C LEU A 87 12.01 19.35 -0.42
N GLY A 88 11.51 18.42 0.42
CA GLY A 88 12.34 17.55 1.23
C GLY A 88 13.23 16.62 0.42
N GLU A 89 14.39 16.30 0.96
CA GLU A 89 15.30 15.25 0.45
C GLU A 89 14.73 13.85 0.70
N TYR A 90 13.87 13.75 1.72
CA TYR A 90 13.13 12.53 2.04
C TYR A 90 11.63 12.83 2.08
N ILE A 91 10.83 11.80 1.83
CA ILE A 91 9.37 11.90 1.73
C ILE A 91 8.74 10.81 2.60
N ALA A 92 7.76 11.17 3.41
CA ALA A 92 6.87 10.26 4.11
C ALA A 92 5.41 10.55 3.74
N PHE A 93 4.60 9.50 3.62
CA PHE A 93 3.15 9.63 3.50
C PHE A 93 2.51 9.23 4.83
N VAL A 94 1.51 10.01 5.25
CA VAL A 94 0.68 9.70 6.41
C VAL A 94 -0.77 9.86 5.99
N ASP A 95 -1.58 8.83 6.10
CA ASP A 95 -3.01 8.92 5.80
C ASP A 95 -3.71 9.72 6.92
N SER A 96 -4.63 10.59 6.55
CA SER A 96 -5.20 11.61 7.44
C SER A 96 -6.17 11.06 8.50
N ASP A 97 -6.55 9.80 8.43
CA ASP A 97 -7.31 9.06 9.45
C ASP A 97 -6.42 8.28 10.43
N ASP A 98 -5.09 8.25 10.19
CA ASP A 98 -4.07 7.60 11.00
C ASP A 98 -3.27 8.60 11.86
N TYR A 99 -2.31 8.12 12.66
CA TYR A 99 -1.36 8.96 13.38
C TYR A 99 -0.02 8.24 13.59
N VAL A 100 1.01 8.98 14.04
CA VAL A 100 2.37 8.47 14.12
C VAL A 100 2.99 8.68 15.51
N ASP A 101 3.89 7.76 15.91
CA ASP A 101 4.70 7.91 17.12
C ASP A 101 5.59 9.17 17.02
N PRO A 102 5.88 9.89 18.10
CA PRO A 102 6.73 11.08 18.08
C PRO A 102 8.13 10.84 17.49
N ARG A 103 8.61 9.61 17.43
CA ARG A 103 9.91 9.24 16.86
C ARG A 103 9.81 8.64 15.45
N PHE A 104 8.66 8.69 14.80
CA PHE A 104 8.45 8.10 13.49
C PHE A 104 9.47 8.60 12.45
N ILE A 105 9.59 9.92 12.28
CA ILE A 105 10.54 10.50 11.33
C ILE A 105 12.01 10.30 11.79
N GLU A 106 12.34 10.60 13.04
CA GLU A 106 13.70 10.47 13.56
C GLU A 106 14.19 9.03 13.52
N GLY A 107 13.36 8.09 13.99
CA GLY A 107 13.72 6.67 14.03
C GLY A 107 13.99 6.09 12.64
N MET A 108 13.12 6.41 11.66
CA MET A 108 13.29 5.96 10.28
C MET A 108 14.49 6.63 9.60
N PHE A 109 14.72 7.93 9.81
CA PHE A 109 15.85 8.63 9.25
C PHE A 109 17.19 8.13 9.85
N ASP A 110 17.23 7.88 11.14
CA ASP A 110 18.42 7.31 11.80
C ASP A 110 18.73 5.90 11.26
N ALA A 111 17.71 5.08 11.00
CA ALA A 111 17.89 3.76 10.39
C ALA A 111 18.43 3.86 8.96
N LEU A 112 17.85 4.74 8.12
CA LEU A 112 18.38 5.03 6.78
C LEU A 112 19.86 5.43 6.82
N SER A 113 20.20 6.38 7.69
CA SER A 113 21.55 6.93 7.79
C SER A 113 22.56 5.88 8.24
N ARG A 114 22.23 5.05 9.25
CA ARG A 114 23.10 3.98 9.74
C ARG A 114 23.45 2.96 8.68
N HIS A 115 22.52 2.66 7.79
CA HIS A 115 22.67 1.58 6.81
C HIS A 115 22.93 2.06 5.39
N SER A 116 23.08 3.38 5.18
CA SER A 116 23.23 4.00 3.85
C SER A 116 22.16 3.48 2.88
N SER A 117 20.90 3.54 3.32
CA SER A 117 19.73 3.03 2.60
C SER A 117 18.92 4.18 2.00
N THR A 118 18.17 3.92 0.93
CA THR A 118 17.26 4.90 0.31
C THR A 118 15.80 4.74 0.78
N LEU A 119 15.49 3.66 1.50
CA LEU A 119 14.16 3.36 2.00
C LEU A 119 14.23 2.73 3.38
N SER A 120 13.46 3.24 4.34
CA SER A 120 13.16 2.56 5.60
C SER A 120 11.67 2.29 5.75
N VAL A 121 11.34 1.20 6.43
CA VAL A 121 9.98 0.72 6.69
C VAL A 121 9.85 0.41 8.16
N CYS A 122 8.88 1.00 8.86
CA CYS A 122 8.59 0.67 10.26
C CYS A 122 7.43 -0.34 10.38
N ASP A 123 7.30 -0.92 11.58
CA ASP A 123 6.13 -1.75 11.91
C ASP A 123 4.92 -0.89 12.27
N VAL A 124 3.75 -1.53 12.34
CA VAL A 124 2.43 -0.88 12.39
C VAL A 124 1.63 -1.43 13.56
N VAL A 125 1.11 -0.54 14.39
CA VAL A 125 0.06 -0.84 15.36
C VAL A 125 -1.29 -0.72 14.66
N ARG A 126 -2.16 -1.72 14.79
CA ARG A 126 -3.55 -1.67 14.32
C ARG A 126 -4.47 -1.41 15.50
N GLU A 127 -5.26 -0.36 15.43
CA GLU A 127 -6.11 0.11 16.52
C GLU A 127 -7.55 0.34 16.05
N ASP A 128 -8.50 0.30 17.00
CA ASP A 128 -9.83 0.85 16.78
C ASP A 128 -9.86 2.38 16.99
N GLU A 129 -10.99 3.03 16.72
CA GLU A 129 -11.18 4.48 16.89
C GLU A 129 -10.90 4.97 18.31
N SER A 130 -11.00 4.07 19.31
CA SER A 130 -10.74 4.36 20.73
C SER A 130 -9.28 4.19 21.13
N GLY A 131 -8.39 3.79 20.19
CA GLY A 131 -6.97 3.54 20.47
C GLY A 131 -6.68 2.17 21.10
N ASN A 132 -7.64 1.24 21.08
CA ASN A 132 -7.37 -0.11 21.55
C ASN A 132 -6.69 -0.94 20.47
N ALA A 133 -5.55 -1.55 20.80
CA ALA A 133 -4.83 -2.40 19.85
C ALA A 133 -5.65 -3.64 19.47
N LEU A 134 -5.92 -3.81 18.19
CA LEU A 134 -6.69 -4.92 17.61
C LEU A 134 -5.87 -6.19 17.46
N ARG A 135 -4.56 -6.09 17.55
CA ARG A 135 -3.64 -7.22 17.44
C ARG A 135 -2.51 -7.07 18.45
N LYS A 136 -2.15 -8.15 19.14
CA LYS A 136 -0.94 -8.17 19.97
C LYS A 136 0.30 -8.00 19.10
N SER A 137 1.28 -7.25 19.60
CA SER A 137 2.59 -7.08 18.96
C SER A 137 3.16 -8.41 18.48
N ARG A 138 3.82 -8.38 17.34
CA ARG A 138 4.42 -9.58 16.73
C ARG A 138 5.54 -10.14 17.62
N LYS A 139 5.82 -11.46 17.46
CA LYS A 139 6.93 -12.13 18.17
C LYS A 139 8.23 -11.37 18.01
N ALA A 140 9.11 -11.44 19.03
CA ALA A 140 10.44 -10.84 19.01
C ALA A 140 11.18 -11.17 17.70
N ARG A 141 11.58 -10.13 16.97
CA ARG A 141 12.36 -10.18 15.72
C ARG A 141 13.52 -9.18 15.83
N PRO A 142 14.57 -9.30 15.01
CA PRO A 142 15.63 -8.33 14.99
C PRO A 142 15.08 -6.90 14.87
N ARG A 143 15.62 -5.96 15.63
CA ARG A 143 15.16 -4.57 15.62
C ARG A 143 15.23 -3.95 14.23
N GLU A 144 16.25 -4.28 13.46
CA GLU A 144 16.46 -3.81 12.10
C GLU A 144 16.95 -4.97 11.22
N ARG A 145 16.44 -5.03 10.00
CA ARG A 145 16.91 -5.95 8.94
C ARG A 145 17.22 -5.13 7.71
N VAL A 146 18.42 -5.31 7.15
CA VAL A 146 18.78 -4.73 5.85
C VAL A 146 18.53 -5.80 4.79
N MET A 147 17.76 -5.43 3.77
CA MET A 147 17.39 -6.30 2.66
C MET A 147 17.65 -5.56 1.35
N SER A 148 17.88 -6.29 0.26
CA SER A 148 17.75 -5.67 -1.07
C SER A 148 16.29 -5.42 -1.41
N GLY A 149 16.01 -4.45 -2.30
CA GLY A 149 14.64 -4.25 -2.76
C GLY A 149 14.03 -5.51 -3.40
N ARG A 150 14.83 -6.28 -4.18
CA ARG A 150 14.39 -7.59 -4.71
C ARG A 150 13.94 -8.57 -3.61
N GLN A 151 14.65 -8.62 -2.47
CA GLN A 151 14.21 -9.44 -1.33
C GLN A 151 12.93 -8.91 -0.71
N CYS A 152 12.72 -7.59 -0.73
CA CYS A 152 11.51 -6.96 -0.21
C CYS A 152 10.26 -7.26 -1.07
N LEU A 153 10.42 -7.55 -2.37
CA LEU A 153 9.31 -7.97 -3.23
C LEU A 153 8.57 -9.19 -2.66
N GLY A 154 9.31 -10.13 -2.05
CA GLY A 154 8.72 -11.31 -1.41
C GLY A 154 8.00 -11.05 -0.07
N LEU A 155 8.19 -9.87 0.55
CA LEU A 155 7.52 -9.53 1.80
C LEU A 155 6.01 -9.39 1.62
N THR A 156 5.54 -9.01 0.43
CA THR A 156 4.11 -8.84 0.11
C THR A 156 3.30 -10.11 0.29
N TYR A 157 3.94 -11.27 0.22
CA TYR A 157 3.29 -12.58 0.39
C TYR A 157 3.04 -12.95 1.85
N VAL A 158 3.70 -12.26 2.78
CA VAL A 158 3.62 -12.56 4.22
C VAL A 158 3.16 -11.36 5.05
N ASP A 159 3.26 -10.16 4.52
CA ASP A 159 2.87 -8.91 5.17
C ASP A 159 2.14 -7.96 4.19
N PRO A 160 0.83 -7.80 4.31
CA PRO A 160 0.07 -6.91 3.44
C PRO A 160 0.46 -5.43 3.59
N ASN A 161 1.12 -5.04 4.71
CA ASN A 161 1.60 -3.67 4.87
C ASN A 161 2.88 -3.39 4.08
N ALA A 162 3.52 -4.42 3.49
CA ALA A 162 4.75 -4.23 2.72
C ALA A 162 4.55 -3.27 1.53
N VAL A 163 3.38 -3.31 0.88
CA VAL A 163 3.07 -2.50 -0.32
C VAL A 163 2.60 -1.08 0.00
N THR A 164 2.05 -0.82 1.19
CA THR A 164 1.43 0.48 1.51
C THR A 164 2.39 1.65 1.31
N ALA A 165 1.89 2.81 0.89
CA ALA A 165 2.71 4.01 0.75
C ALA A 165 3.14 4.59 2.10
N TRP A 166 2.29 4.47 3.12
CA TRP A 166 2.55 4.90 4.49
C TRP A 166 3.48 3.93 5.26
N SER A 167 3.87 4.24 6.49
CA SER A 167 4.85 3.52 7.32
C SER A 167 6.27 3.44 6.72
N LYS A 168 6.60 4.35 5.81
CA LYS A 168 7.87 4.38 5.07
C LYS A 168 8.47 5.78 5.02
N LEU A 169 9.80 5.84 4.98
CA LEU A 169 10.54 7.05 4.65
C LEU A 169 11.38 6.77 3.42
N TYR A 170 11.12 7.52 2.37
CA TYR A 170 11.70 7.38 1.04
C TYR A 170 12.73 8.47 0.79
N HIS A 171 13.89 8.14 0.24
CA HIS A 171 14.71 9.14 -0.41
C HIS A 171 13.98 9.65 -1.67
N ARG A 172 14.00 10.97 -1.92
CA ARG A 172 13.26 11.61 -2.99
C ARG A 172 13.51 11.03 -4.38
N SER A 173 14.74 10.57 -4.65
CA SER A 173 15.10 9.98 -5.95
C SER A 173 14.22 8.79 -6.34
N LEU A 174 13.63 8.07 -5.39
CA LEU A 174 12.74 6.95 -5.66
C LEU A 174 11.41 7.37 -6.31
N TRP A 175 11.11 8.67 -6.29
CA TRP A 175 9.91 9.26 -6.88
C TRP A 175 10.20 10.07 -8.15
N GLU A 176 11.46 10.11 -8.62
CA GLU A 176 11.81 10.75 -9.88
C GLU A 176 11.20 10.00 -11.06
N GLY A 177 10.28 10.66 -11.78
CA GLY A 177 9.55 10.05 -12.90
C GLY A 177 8.45 9.06 -12.49
N LEU A 178 8.28 8.75 -11.21
CA LEU A 178 7.26 7.83 -10.70
C LEU A 178 6.11 8.59 -10.05
N ARG A 179 4.87 8.18 -10.35
CA ARG A 179 3.65 8.74 -9.76
C ARG A 179 2.61 7.64 -9.54
N PHE A 180 1.75 7.83 -8.55
CA PHE A 180 0.60 6.97 -8.35
C PHE A 180 -0.36 7.08 -9.54
N PRO A 181 -0.94 5.97 -10.03
CA PRO A 181 -1.88 5.99 -11.16
C PRO A 181 -3.20 6.64 -10.75
N LYS A 182 -3.57 7.76 -11.39
CA LYS A 182 -4.81 8.47 -11.10
C LYS A 182 -6.05 7.63 -11.40
N GLY A 183 -7.06 7.69 -10.51
CA GLY A 183 -8.35 7.04 -10.69
C GLY A 183 -8.34 5.52 -10.42
N ARG A 184 -7.21 4.93 -10.05
CA ARG A 184 -7.08 3.52 -9.70
C ARG A 184 -7.26 3.28 -8.21
N LEU A 185 -7.84 2.13 -7.85
CA LEU A 185 -7.77 1.59 -6.49
C LEU A 185 -6.47 0.80 -6.31
N HIS A 186 -6.01 0.67 -5.06
CA HIS A 186 -4.75 -0.03 -4.73
C HIS A 186 -3.54 0.59 -5.45
N GLU A 187 -3.47 1.90 -5.46
CA GLU A 187 -2.47 2.69 -6.16
C GLU A 187 -1.04 2.40 -5.71
N ASP A 188 -0.86 1.99 -4.47
CA ASP A 188 0.42 1.60 -3.88
C ASP A 188 0.97 0.29 -4.48
N GLU A 189 0.11 -0.65 -4.85
CA GLU A 189 0.50 -1.88 -5.54
C GLU A 189 1.19 -1.61 -6.89
N PHE A 190 0.77 -0.52 -7.59
CA PHE A 190 1.33 -0.15 -8.89
C PHE A 190 2.76 0.38 -8.79
N VAL A 191 3.08 1.15 -7.75
CA VAL A 191 4.40 1.79 -7.60
C VAL A 191 5.38 0.95 -6.80
N PHE A 192 4.91 -0.04 -6.05
CA PHE A 192 5.73 -0.79 -5.11
C PHE A 192 6.92 -1.49 -5.77
N HIS A 193 6.70 -2.25 -6.84
CA HIS A 193 7.78 -3.00 -7.50
C HIS A 193 8.79 -2.07 -8.16
N GLU A 194 8.34 -0.96 -8.75
CA GLU A 194 9.21 0.07 -9.35
C GLU A 194 10.17 0.66 -8.30
N ILE A 195 9.65 0.99 -7.10
CA ILE A 195 10.47 1.48 -6.00
C ILE A 195 11.44 0.40 -5.53
N MET A 196 11.00 -0.84 -5.38
CA MET A 196 11.86 -1.92 -4.90
C MET A 196 13.02 -2.20 -5.85
N TYR A 197 12.81 -2.15 -7.17
CA TYR A 197 13.89 -2.33 -8.14
C TYR A 197 14.93 -1.20 -8.12
N GLN A 198 14.57 -0.01 -7.65
CA GLN A 198 15.50 1.10 -7.46
C GLN A 198 16.31 1.01 -6.16
N CYS A 199 15.92 0.14 -5.23
CA CYS A 199 16.54 0.07 -3.91
C CYS A 199 17.62 -1.02 -3.84
N ASP A 200 18.91 -0.63 -3.71
CA ASP A 200 19.98 -1.57 -3.36
C ASP A 200 19.79 -2.08 -1.93
N ARG A 201 19.35 -1.20 -1.03
CA ARG A 201 19.15 -1.48 0.40
C ARG A 201 17.85 -0.87 0.90
N VAL A 202 17.10 -1.67 1.65
CA VAL A 202 15.90 -1.30 2.39
C VAL A 202 16.10 -1.69 3.85
N VAL A 203 15.85 -0.78 4.78
CA VAL A 203 15.87 -1.09 6.21
C VAL A 203 14.46 -1.36 6.69
N VAL A 204 14.22 -2.58 7.15
CA VAL A 204 12.94 -3.00 7.74
C VAL A 204 13.09 -3.03 9.26
N MET A 205 12.38 -2.15 9.95
CA MET A 205 12.41 -1.97 11.40
C MET A 205 11.29 -2.77 12.08
N ALA A 206 11.55 -3.19 13.32
CA ALA A 206 10.53 -3.80 14.17
C ALA A 206 9.84 -2.77 15.09
N ASP A 207 10.32 -1.52 15.08
CA ASP A 207 9.72 -0.44 15.87
C ASP A 207 8.34 -0.11 15.30
N GLU A 208 7.30 -0.17 16.14
CA GLU A 208 5.92 0.13 15.82
C GLU A 208 5.73 1.65 15.92
N LEU A 209 5.92 2.37 14.80
CA LEU A 209 5.94 3.83 14.76
C LEU A 209 4.74 4.43 14.00
N TYR A 210 3.93 3.62 13.34
CA TYR A 210 2.75 4.02 12.61
C TYR A 210 1.50 3.38 13.21
N HIS A 211 0.47 4.18 13.51
CA HIS A 211 -0.79 3.76 14.10
C HIS A 211 -1.89 3.77 13.05
N TYR A 212 -2.24 2.59 12.54
CA TYR A 212 -3.30 2.39 11.58
C TYR A 212 -4.65 2.23 12.28
N VAL A 213 -5.57 3.20 12.06
CA VAL A 213 -6.86 3.26 12.72
C VAL A 213 -7.95 2.62 11.86
N GLN A 214 -8.57 1.57 12.38
CA GLN A 214 -9.69 0.91 11.71
C GLN A 214 -11.02 1.55 12.13
N HIS A 215 -11.77 2.11 11.17
CA HIS A 215 -13.07 2.72 11.39
C HIS A 215 -14.07 2.31 10.31
N GLN A 216 -15.38 2.53 10.57
CA GLN A 216 -16.46 2.08 9.68
C GLN A 216 -16.48 2.81 8.32
N GLY A 217 -15.91 4.01 8.23
CA GLY A 217 -15.83 4.81 7.02
C GLY A 217 -14.71 4.40 6.05
N SER A 218 -13.87 3.42 6.40
CA SER A 218 -12.75 2.98 5.57
C SER A 218 -13.23 2.41 4.22
N ILE A 219 -12.52 2.76 3.14
CA ILE A 219 -12.76 2.30 1.75
C ILE A 219 -12.83 0.77 1.65
N MET A 220 -12.19 0.04 2.56
CA MET A 220 -12.12 -1.43 2.57
C MET A 220 -13.45 -2.14 2.85
N HIS A 221 -14.50 -1.44 3.26
CA HIS A 221 -15.83 -2.03 3.58
C HIS A 221 -16.85 -1.94 2.43
N ALA A 222 -16.49 -1.40 1.28
CA ALA A 222 -17.40 -1.28 0.14
C ALA A 222 -17.70 -2.65 -0.50
N ARG A 223 -18.92 -2.76 -1.10
CA ARG A 223 -19.30 -3.97 -1.86
C ARG A 223 -18.35 -4.15 -3.05
N TYR A 224 -17.92 -5.41 -3.30
CA TYR A 224 -17.06 -5.75 -4.43
C TYR A 224 -17.67 -5.28 -5.77
N ASN A 225 -16.91 -4.58 -6.57
CA ASN A 225 -17.29 -4.05 -7.87
C ASN A 225 -16.10 -4.11 -8.84
N VAL A 226 -16.30 -3.76 -10.12
CA VAL A 226 -15.29 -3.89 -11.18
C VAL A 226 -13.98 -3.14 -10.89
N ARG A 227 -14.03 -2.03 -10.14
CA ARG A 227 -12.82 -1.26 -9.78
C ARG A 227 -11.84 -2.03 -8.89
N TYR A 228 -12.29 -3.03 -8.14
CA TYR A 228 -11.38 -3.89 -7.36
C TYR A 228 -10.44 -4.72 -8.24
N LEU A 229 -10.76 -4.88 -9.54
CA LEU A 229 -9.88 -5.51 -10.51
C LEU A 229 -8.61 -4.69 -10.80
N ASP A 230 -8.56 -3.41 -10.40
CA ASP A 230 -7.36 -2.58 -10.49
C ASP A 230 -6.15 -3.21 -9.77
N ARG A 231 -6.39 -3.93 -8.68
CA ARG A 231 -5.33 -4.67 -7.99
C ARG A 231 -4.72 -5.77 -8.85
N ILE A 232 -5.54 -6.45 -9.65
CA ILE A 232 -5.06 -7.45 -10.60
C ILE A 232 -4.21 -6.79 -11.68
N ASP A 233 -4.61 -5.60 -12.17
CA ASP A 233 -3.80 -4.84 -13.13
C ASP A 233 -2.42 -4.50 -12.55
N ALA A 234 -2.35 -4.05 -11.30
CA ALA A 234 -1.09 -3.77 -10.63
C ALA A 234 -0.21 -5.04 -10.48
N TRP A 235 -0.81 -6.16 -10.17
CA TRP A 235 -0.09 -7.44 -10.05
C TRP A 235 0.32 -8.01 -11.40
N LEU A 236 -0.43 -7.79 -12.47
CA LEU A 236 -0.01 -8.14 -13.82
C LEU A 236 1.19 -7.28 -14.26
N GLN A 237 1.20 -5.97 -13.98
CA GLN A 237 2.38 -5.13 -14.23
C GLN A 237 3.60 -5.60 -13.42
N ARG A 238 3.41 -6.00 -12.16
CA ARG A 238 4.48 -6.57 -11.34
C ARG A 238 4.97 -7.91 -11.89
N LEU A 239 4.08 -8.76 -12.39
CA LEU A 239 4.45 -10.04 -13.02
C LEU A 239 5.25 -9.79 -14.30
N ASP A 240 4.85 -8.81 -15.11
CA ASP A 240 5.59 -8.40 -16.30
C ASP A 240 7.01 -7.92 -15.94
N ALA A 241 7.14 -7.06 -14.92
CA ALA A 241 8.44 -6.65 -14.40
C ALA A 241 9.26 -7.86 -13.89
N PHE A 242 8.63 -8.85 -13.27
CA PHE A 242 9.33 -10.08 -12.85
C PHE A 242 9.86 -10.88 -14.03
N VAL A 243 9.11 -10.95 -15.14
CA VAL A 243 9.54 -11.57 -16.39
C VAL A 243 10.74 -10.83 -16.96
N GLU A 244 10.62 -9.50 -17.09
CA GLU A 244 11.69 -8.63 -17.63
C GLU A 244 12.99 -8.71 -16.82
N HIS A 245 12.90 -8.78 -15.50
CA HIS A 245 14.07 -8.88 -14.61
C HIS A 245 14.58 -10.32 -14.38
N GLY A 246 13.96 -11.31 -15.02
CA GLY A 246 14.34 -12.72 -14.91
C GLY A 246 14.20 -13.28 -13.50
N GLU A 247 13.12 -12.89 -12.79
CA GLU A 247 12.86 -13.40 -11.44
C GLU A 247 12.52 -14.88 -11.44
N GLY A 248 12.89 -15.57 -10.36
CA GLY A 248 12.63 -17.01 -10.22
C GLY A 248 11.23 -17.33 -9.67
N GLY A 249 10.87 -18.62 -9.75
CA GLY A 249 9.59 -19.14 -9.30
C GLY A 249 9.21 -18.80 -7.85
N GLY A 250 10.17 -18.49 -7.00
CA GLY A 250 9.92 -18.04 -5.61
C GLY A 250 9.18 -16.71 -5.49
N LEU A 251 9.27 -15.83 -6.50
CA LEU A 251 8.48 -14.59 -6.59
C LEU A 251 7.28 -14.74 -7.52
N ILE A 252 7.46 -15.43 -8.65
CA ILE A 252 6.44 -15.57 -9.69
C ILE A 252 5.24 -16.39 -9.21
N VAL A 253 5.48 -17.57 -8.65
CA VAL A 253 4.41 -18.52 -8.29
C VAL A 253 3.45 -17.94 -7.22
N PRO A 254 3.92 -17.35 -6.11
CA PRO A 254 3.03 -16.72 -5.15
C PRO A 254 2.23 -15.55 -5.74
N LEU A 255 2.83 -14.75 -6.62
CA LEU A 255 2.12 -13.64 -7.27
C LEU A 255 0.99 -14.15 -8.17
N ILE A 256 1.26 -15.14 -9.00
CA ILE A 256 0.23 -15.79 -9.84
C ILE A 256 -0.88 -16.36 -8.96
N GLN A 257 -0.55 -16.98 -7.83
CA GLN A 257 -1.55 -17.49 -6.91
C GLN A 257 -2.43 -16.37 -6.34
N MET A 258 -1.84 -15.23 -5.98
CA MET A 258 -2.60 -14.04 -5.54
C MET A 258 -3.53 -13.54 -6.64
N ILE A 259 -3.07 -13.47 -7.88
CA ILE A 259 -3.88 -13.06 -9.04
C ILE A 259 -5.07 -14.03 -9.22
N LEU A 260 -4.83 -15.34 -9.19
CA LEU A 260 -5.89 -16.35 -9.30
C LEU A 260 -6.91 -16.24 -8.16
N ASP A 261 -6.42 -15.95 -6.96
CA ASP A 261 -7.22 -15.77 -5.76
C ASP A 261 -8.14 -14.57 -5.86
N ASP A 262 -7.64 -13.48 -6.40
CA ASP A 262 -8.40 -12.24 -6.58
C ASP A 262 -9.35 -12.32 -7.78
N LEU A 263 -8.91 -12.94 -8.87
CA LEU A 263 -9.81 -13.26 -10.00
C LEU A 263 -11.04 -14.06 -9.53
N ALA A 264 -10.86 -14.98 -8.59
CA ALA A 264 -12.01 -15.74 -8.05
C ALA A 264 -13.04 -14.84 -7.35
N LEU A 265 -12.64 -13.69 -6.77
CA LEU A 265 -13.56 -12.73 -6.17
C LEU A 265 -14.50 -12.10 -7.22
N SER A 266 -14.10 -12.07 -8.50
CA SER A 266 -14.94 -11.59 -9.60
C SER A 266 -16.22 -12.44 -9.83
N ALA A 267 -16.31 -13.62 -9.18
CA ALA A 267 -17.56 -14.38 -9.11
C ALA A 267 -18.73 -13.59 -8.48
N GLN A 268 -18.43 -12.52 -7.76
CA GLN A 268 -19.42 -11.64 -7.13
C GLN A 268 -19.97 -10.56 -8.10
N LEU A 269 -19.35 -10.37 -9.26
CA LEU A 269 -19.82 -9.45 -10.30
C LEU A 269 -21.03 -10.03 -11.05
N ASP A 270 -21.84 -9.17 -11.64
CA ASP A 270 -22.87 -9.61 -12.59
C ASP A 270 -22.20 -9.94 -13.95
N TRP A 271 -22.04 -11.21 -14.23
CA TRP A 271 -21.43 -11.71 -15.47
C TRP A 271 -22.30 -11.56 -16.71
N ARG A 272 -23.59 -11.20 -16.55
CA ARG A 272 -24.49 -10.86 -17.67
C ARG A 272 -24.19 -9.47 -18.22
N ASP A 273 -23.58 -8.60 -17.38
CA ASP A 273 -23.06 -7.32 -17.81
C ASP A 273 -21.79 -7.52 -18.66
N PRO A 274 -21.82 -7.09 -19.96
CA PRO A 274 -20.67 -7.24 -20.85
C PRO A 274 -19.43 -6.49 -20.37
N GLU A 275 -19.56 -5.35 -19.68
CA GLU A 275 -18.45 -4.58 -19.16
C GLU A 275 -17.70 -5.37 -18.09
N ASN A 276 -18.42 -5.90 -17.10
CA ASN A 276 -17.84 -6.74 -16.06
C ASN A 276 -17.15 -7.98 -16.64
N ARG A 277 -17.83 -8.67 -17.56
CA ARG A 277 -17.27 -9.87 -18.19
C ARG A 277 -16.00 -9.56 -18.98
N ASN A 278 -16.02 -8.53 -19.81
CA ASN A 278 -14.85 -8.14 -20.62
C ASN A 278 -13.68 -7.68 -19.73
N ALA A 279 -13.97 -6.96 -18.66
CA ALA A 279 -12.97 -6.54 -17.69
C ALA A 279 -12.24 -7.74 -17.03
N VAL A 280 -12.96 -8.82 -16.70
CA VAL A 280 -12.34 -10.04 -16.16
C VAL A 280 -11.59 -10.81 -17.24
N VAL A 281 -12.18 -10.99 -18.40
CA VAL A 281 -11.59 -11.76 -19.52
C VAL A 281 -10.25 -11.14 -19.96
N SER A 282 -10.18 -9.82 -20.08
CA SER A 282 -8.92 -9.15 -20.46
C SER A 282 -7.77 -9.45 -19.49
N ARG A 283 -8.06 -9.51 -18.20
CA ARG A 283 -7.04 -9.84 -17.17
C ARG A 283 -6.65 -11.32 -17.16
N VAL A 284 -7.59 -12.20 -17.48
CA VAL A 284 -7.29 -13.63 -17.68
C VAL A 284 -6.36 -13.84 -18.86
N VAL A 285 -6.60 -13.12 -19.98
CA VAL A 285 -5.70 -13.18 -21.15
C VAL A 285 -4.32 -12.64 -20.79
N GLY A 286 -4.24 -11.47 -20.15
CA GLY A 286 -2.97 -10.90 -19.71
C GLY A 286 -2.20 -11.82 -18.75
N LEU A 287 -2.90 -12.48 -17.82
CA LEU A 287 -2.28 -13.48 -16.95
C LEU A 287 -1.73 -14.67 -17.74
N HIS A 288 -2.51 -15.18 -18.71
CA HIS A 288 -2.08 -16.32 -19.53
C HIS A 288 -0.80 -16.00 -20.31
N ASP A 289 -0.77 -14.84 -20.99
CA ASP A 289 0.35 -14.46 -21.84
C ASP A 289 1.64 -14.27 -21.03
N LEU A 290 1.57 -13.63 -19.86
CA LEU A 290 2.71 -13.46 -18.96
C LEU A 290 3.13 -14.81 -18.32
N ALA A 291 2.18 -15.64 -17.94
CA ALA A 291 2.47 -16.96 -17.37
C ALA A 291 3.10 -17.91 -18.39
N ASP A 292 2.70 -17.83 -19.68
CA ASP A 292 3.29 -18.63 -20.75
C ASP A 292 4.78 -18.29 -20.96
N ALA A 293 5.13 -17.00 -20.87
CA ALA A 293 6.52 -16.54 -20.97
C ALA A 293 7.44 -17.13 -19.88
N VAL A 294 6.89 -17.56 -18.74
CA VAL A 294 7.62 -18.15 -17.61
C VAL A 294 7.11 -19.55 -17.27
N ARG A 295 6.57 -20.27 -18.26
CA ARG A 295 5.90 -21.56 -18.10
C ARG A 295 6.72 -22.58 -17.28
N ASP A 296 8.02 -22.63 -17.50
CA ASP A 296 8.92 -23.58 -16.82
C ASP A 296 9.05 -23.32 -15.31
N ALA A 297 8.75 -22.12 -14.86
CA ALA A 297 8.76 -21.75 -13.45
C ALA A 297 7.42 -22.05 -12.74
N ILE A 298 6.38 -22.42 -13.49
CA ILE A 298 5.01 -22.57 -12.96
C ILE A 298 4.66 -24.05 -12.81
N PRO A 299 4.21 -24.49 -11.60
CA PRO A 299 3.71 -25.85 -11.40
C PRO A 299 2.52 -26.20 -12.31
N ASP A 300 2.47 -27.43 -12.81
CA ASP A 300 1.41 -27.88 -13.72
C ASP A 300 -0.01 -27.69 -13.18
N GLU A 301 -0.21 -27.81 -11.87
CA GLU A 301 -1.51 -27.59 -11.24
C GLU A 301 -1.98 -26.14 -11.36
N ILE A 302 -1.07 -25.18 -11.19
CA ILE A 302 -1.37 -23.75 -11.35
C ILE A 302 -1.62 -23.45 -12.83
N TRP A 303 -0.78 -23.97 -13.72
CA TRP A 303 -0.96 -23.80 -15.16
C TRP A 303 -2.31 -24.30 -15.64
N LYS A 304 -2.77 -25.48 -15.18
CA LYS A 304 -4.09 -25.99 -15.50
C LYS A 304 -5.22 -25.03 -15.11
N HIS A 305 -5.11 -24.35 -13.97
CA HIS A 305 -6.09 -23.36 -13.57
C HIS A 305 -6.10 -22.14 -14.52
N ILE A 306 -4.93 -21.68 -14.95
CA ILE A 306 -4.81 -20.57 -15.92
C ILE A 306 -5.47 -20.97 -17.25
N VAL A 307 -5.18 -22.15 -17.77
CA VAL A 307 -5.79 -22.65 -19.01
C VAL A 307 -7.32 -22.81 -18.88
N LEU A 308 -7.80 -23.33 -17.76
CA LEU A 308 -9.26 -23.45 -17.51
C LEU A 308 -9.93 -22.07 -17.46
N LEU A 309 -9.28 -21.05 -16.91
CA LEU A 309 -9.78 -19.67 -16.94
C LEU A 309 -9.92 -19.17 -18.39
N CYS A 310 -8.97 -19.45 -19.27
CA CYS A 310 -9.05 -19.05 -20.68
C CYS A 310 -10.19 -19.75 -21.41
N VAL A 311 -10.46 -21.02 -21.10
CA VAL A 311 -11.52 -21.82 -21.75
C VAL A 311 -12.92 -21.37 -21.30
N ASN A 312 -13.12 -21.19 -20.00
CA ASN A 312 -14.40 -20.76 -19.42
C ASN A 312 -14.17 -19.91 -18.16
N PRO A 313 -13.90 -18.60 -18.32
CA PRO A 313 -13.61 -17.69 -17.21
C PRO A 313 -14.69 -17.68 -16.14
N GLU A 314 -15.96 -17.53 -16.53
CA GLU A 314 -17.07 -17.41 -15.60
C GLU A 314 -17.23 -18.66 -14.72
N TRP A 315 -17.24 -19.82 -15.33
CA TRP A 315 -17.36 -21.07 -14.58
C TRP A 315 -16.18 -21.30 -13.65
N THR A 316 -14.97 -21.03 -14.15
CA THR A 316 -13.73 -21.28 -13.41
C THR A 316 -13.61 -20.36 -12.19
N VAL A 317 -13.86 -19.04 -12.32
CA VAL A 317 -13.83 -18.13 -11.15
C VAL A 317 -14.88 -18.51 -10.12
N LYS A 318 -16.11 -18.86 -10.56
CA LYS A 318 -17.17 -19.32 -9.66
C LYS A 318 -16.81 -20.61 -8.94
N ALA A 319 -16.21 -21.58 -9.63
CA ALA A 319 -15.77 -22.85 -9.03
C ALA A 319 -14.67 -22.63 -7.97
N ILE A 320 -13.64 -21.82 -8.27
CA ILE A 320 -12.57 -21.48 -7.31
C ILE A 320 -13.16 -20.72 -6.10
N TYR A 321 -14.01 -19.74 -6.32
CA TYR A 321 -14.65 -18.94 -5.26
C TYR A 321 -15.45 -19.81 -4.30
N TRP A 322 -16.35 -20.67 -4.81
CA TRP A 322 -17.17 -21.53 -3.97
C TRP A 322 -16.37 -22.60 -3.23
N ARG A 323 -15.39 -23.21 -3.89
CA ARG A 323 -14.46 -24.15 -3.22
C ARG A 323 -13.81 -23.53 -2.00
N ARG A 324 -13.32 -22.29 -2.10
CA ARG A 324 -12.70 -21.54 -1.00
C ARG A 324 -13.67 -21.28 0.14
N ARG A 325 -14.86 -20.79 -0.17
CA ARG A 325 -15.88 -20.53 0.87
C ARG A 325 -16.27 -21.80 1.63
N VAL A 326 -16.31 -22.95 0.96
CA VAL A 326 -16.55 -24.23 1.62
C VAL A 326 -15.41 -24.59 2.55
N VAL A 327 -14.16 -24.46 2.10
CA VAL A 327 -12.98 -24.73 2.94
C VAL A 327 -12.91 -23.82 4.16
N GLU A 328 -13.17 -22.51 3.99
CA GLU A 328 -13.21 -21.56 5.12
C GLU A 328 -14.30 -21.91 6.14
N LYS A 329 -15.51 -22.22 5.68
CA LYS A 329 -16.59 -22.65 6.58
C LYS A 329 -16.23 -23.93 7.32
N CYS A 330 -15.59 -24.90 6.67
CA CYS A 330 -15.13 -26.12 7.31
C CYS A 330 -14.06 -25.85 8.37
N LYS A 331 -13.09 -24.94 8.11
CA LYS A 331 -12.08 -24.53 9.10
C LYS A 331 -12.70 -23.85 10.32
N VAL A 332 -13.69 -22.96 10.12
CA VAL A 332 -14.40 -22.30 11.23
C VAL A 332 -15.18 -23.30 12.06
N LEU A 333 -15.81 -24.30 11.43
CA LEU A 333 -16.53 -25.37 12.14
C LEU A 333 -15.57 -26.27 12.96
N LEU A 334 -14.43 -26.66 12.38
CA LEU A 334 -13.42 -27.45 13.08
C LEU A 334 -12.82 -26.72 14.28
N ASN A 335 -12.58 -25.42 14.17
CA ASN A 335 -12.07 -24.61 15.28
C ASN A 335 -13.12 -24.35 16.39
N ARG A 336 -14.39 -24.65 16.16
CA ARG A 336 -15.46 -24.57 17.21
C ARG A 336 -15.68 -25.91 17.92
N ILE A 337 -15.15 -27.00 17.42
CA ILE A 337 -15.33 -28.36 17.95
C ILE A 337 -14.08 -28.79 18.74
N GLY A 338 -12.93 -28.15 18.58
CA GLY A 338 -11.71 -28.34 19.36
C GLY A 338 -11.51 -27.21 20.38
#